data_44727f2f94a9bce71e1a022c7ab89b6d
#
_entry.id   44727f2f94a9bce71e1a022c7ab89b6d
#
_cell.length_a   1.000
_cell.length_b   1.000
_cell.length_c   1.000
_cell.angle_alpha   90.00
_cell.angle_beta   90.00
_cell.angle_gamma   90.00
#
_symmetry.space_group_name_H-M   'P 1'
#
loop_
_entity.id
_entity.type
_entity.pdbx_description
1 polymer ?
#
loop_
_entity_poly.entity_id
_entity_poly.type
_entity_poly.pdbx_seq_one_letter_code
_entity_poly.pdbx_strand_id
1 'polypeptide(L)'
;MRSFVISGAIGLAVTGFLALHAAAQDAAPPLFDFQVDPKASPDTSPSPDDTPPMVIPPPDEEATDAPEAFGGAPTAESESTGEPDGRAADETPAEKRDRLFAELRKEPSDSKARRIASSIERLWRKSGSATVDLLMLRAAEAMAEQKNTAAFDVLDQALVLDPGYAEAWNRRATLNFTTGAWGKSLADIEQTLAREPRHWGALMGLAMILERTGRKDKALETYLRVLAVYPALKSAQDAAGRLSEELVGPAI
;
A
#
# COMPACT_ATOMS: atom_id res chain seq x y z
N MET A 1 63.79 4.49 -67.69
CA MET A 1 64.27 5.80 -67.20
C MET A 1 63.51 6.16 -65.90
N ARG A 2 64.31 6.30 -64.86
CA ARG A 2 64.09 7.12 -63.62
C ARG A 2 62.77 7.02 -62.95
N SER A 3 62.71 6.26 -61.87
CA SER A 3 63.00 6.63 -60.46
C SER A 3 62.23 7.85 -59.98
N PHE A 4 61.35 7.66 -59.02
CA PHE A 4 61.47 8.28 -57.67
C PHE A 4 60.54 7.65 -56.64
N VAL A 5 61.14 7.18 -55.57
CA VAL A 5 60.55 6.74 -54.31
C VAL A 5 60.22 7.97 -53.48
N ILE A 6 59.07 8.04 -52.87
CA ILE A 6 58.92 8.77 -51.63
C ILE A 6 57.99 7.97 -50.69
N SER A 7 58.64 7.57 -49.64
CA SER A 7 58.08 7.00 -48.43
C SER A 7 57.27 8.05 -47.66
N GLY A 8 56.14 7.69 -47.16
CA GLY A 8 55.34 8.53 -46.26
C GLY A 8 54.48 7.68 -45.38
N ALA A 9 55.04 7.27 -44.25
CA ALA A 9 54.30 6.60 -43.18
C ALA A 9 53.42 7.64 -42.45
N ILE A 10 52.14 7.48 -42.47
CA ILE A 10 51.21 8.20 -41.57
C ILE A 10 50.54 7.14 -40.74
N GLY A 11 50.98 7.05 -39.48
CA GLY A 11 50.33 6.25 -38.46
C GLY A 11 48.97 6.87 -38.12
N LEU A 12 47.92 6.10 -38.30
CA LEU A 12 46.59 6.44 -37.81
C LEU A 12 46.40 5.75 -36.48
N ALA A 13 46.59 6.50 -35.39
CA ALA A 13 46.21 6.10 -34.08
C ALA A 13 44.67 6.07 -33.98
N VAL A 14 44.09 4.87 -33.99
CA VAL A 14 42.70 4.69 -33.68
C VAL A 14 42.56 4.70 -32.17
N THR A 15 42.34 5.87 -31.57
CA THR A 15 41.85 5.99 -30.21
C THR A 15 40.40 5.56 -30.19
N GLY A 16 40.17 4.32 -29.77
CA GLY A 16 38.85 3.80 -29.48
C GLY A 16 38.25 4.56 -28.29
N PHE A 17 37.31 5.43 -28.61
CA PHE A 17 36.44 6.07 -27.61
C PHE A 17 35.37 5.04 -27.22
N LEU A 18 35.63 4.25 -26.16
CA LEU A 18 34.62 3.48 -25.49
C LEU A 18 33.68 4.49 -24.82
N ALA A 19 32.63 4.87 -25.49
CA ALA A 19 31.49 5.55 -24.87
C ALA A 19 30.81 4.55 -23.96
N LEU A 20 31.16 4.60 -22.69
CA LEU A 20 30.43 3.98 -21.62
C LEU A 20 29.08 4.69 -21.51
N HIS A 21 28.06 4.13 -22.16
CA HIS A 21 26.67 4.51 -21.90
C HIS A 21 26.34 4.05 -20.49
N ALA A 22 26.60 4.91 -19.52
CA ALA A 22 25.91 4.83 -18.24
C ALA A 22 24.44 5.07 -18.54
N ALA A 23 23.66 4.00 -18.60
CA ALA A 23 22.23 4.08 -18.49
C ALA A 23 21.95 4.75 -17.13
N ALA A 24 21.63 6.03 -17.16
CA ALA A 24 20.98 6.70 -16.06
C ALA A 24 19.68 5.93 -15.86
N GLN A 25 19.65 5.09 -14.83
CA GLN A 25 18.42 4.57 -14.28
C GLN A 25 17.68 5.82 -13.81
N ASP A 26 16.61 6.18 -14.52
CA ASP A 26 15.59 7.10 -14.04
C ASP A 26 15.01 6.50 -12.77
N ALA A 27 15.71 6.69 -11.66
CA ALA A 27 15.13 6.49 -10.35
C ALA A 27 14.03 7.53 -10.25
N ALA A 28 12.79 7.06 -10.19
CA ALA A 28 11.67 7.92 -9.87
C ALA A 28 12.04 8.76 -8.63
N PRO A 29 11.75 10.06 -8.62
CA PRO A 29 12.07 10.91 -7.48
C PRO A 29 11.48 10.29 -6.22
N PRO A 30 12.19 10.33 -5.07
CA PRO A 30 11.66 9.81 -3.83
C PRO A 30 10.29 10.43 -3.60
N LEU A 31 9.29 9.60 -3.31
CA LEU A 31 7.89 10.00 -3.12
C LEU A 31 7.74 11.06 -2.01
N PHE A 32 8.77 11.24 -1.19
CA PHE A 32 8.79 12.22 -0.10
C PHE A 32 10.22 12.68 0.16
N ASP A 33 10.43 13.99 0.07
CA ASP A 33 11.66 14.64 0.55
C ASP A 33 11.52 14.80 2.09
N PHE A 34 11.97 13.79 2.82
CA PHE A 34 11.92 13.75 4.28
C PHE A 34 13.20 14.37 4.84
N GLN A 35 13.29 15.69 4.80
CA GLN A 35 14.35 16.40 5.49
C GLN A 35 14.06 16.35 6.99
N VAL A 36 14.70 15.43 7.69
CA VAL A 36 14.71 15.40 9.16
C VAL A 36 15.52 16.62 9.63
N ASP A 37 14.88 17.57 10.28
CA ASP A 37 15.54 18.69 10.92
C ASP A 37 16.35 18.15 12.12
N PRO A 38 17.70 18.19 12.09
CA PRO A 38 18.53 17.62 13.15
C PRO A 38 18.42 18.36 14.51
N LYS A 39 17.61 19.40 14.58
CA LYS A 39 17.34 20.20 15.78
C LYS A 39 16.02 19.92 16.47
N ALA A 40 15.18 19.04 15.95
CA ALA A 40 13.99 18.61 16.67
C ALA A 40 14.42 17.74 17.86
N SER A 41 14.36 18.30 19.05
CA SER A 41 14.66 17.61 20.30
C SER A 41 13.72 16.41 20.47
N PRO A 42 14.24 15.24 20.90
CA PRO A 42 13.46 14.01 21.00
C PRO A 42 12.57 13.92 22.25
N ASP A 43 12.14 15.05 22.83
CA ASP A 43 11.58 15.05 24.20
C ASP A 43 10.12 15.58 24.26
N THR A 44 9.27 15.10 23.37
CA THR A 44 7.82 15.14 23.56
C THR A 44 7.20 13.86 22.99
N SER A 45 7.57 12.74 23.59
CA SER A 45 6.75 11.52 23.46
C SER A 45 5.44 11.80 24.20
N PRO A 46 4.28 11.80 23.54
CA PRO A 46 3.01 11.84 24.23
C PRO A 46 2.92 10.61 25.13
N SER A 47 2.39 10.82 26.33
CA SER A 47 2.13 9.74 27.31
C SER A 47 1.30 8.64 26.64
N PRO A 48 1.51 7.34 26.99
CA PRO A 48 0.76 6.22 26.40
C PRO A 48 -0.76 6.33 26.57
N ASP A 49 -1.23 7.19 27.46
CA ASP A 49 -2.65 7.39 27.77
C ASP A 49 -3.40 8.35 26.82
N ASP A 50 -2.69 9.10 25.95
CA ASP A 50 -3.33 10.08 25.06
C ASP A 50 -3.61 9.56 23.64
N THR A 51 -3.44 8.27 23.40
CA THR A 51 -3.71 7.67 22.09
C THR A 51 -5.17 7.21 22.04
N PRO A 52 -6.05 7.86 21.24
CA PRO A 52 -7.33 7.24 20.93
C PRO A 52 -7.04 5.90 20.24
N PRO A 53 -7.73 4.80 20.62
CA PRO A 53 -7.52 3.51 20.01
C PRO A 53 -7.78 3.63 18.50
N MET A 54 -6.78 3.25 17.69
CA MET A 54 -6.98 3.09 16.26
C MET A 54 -7.92 1.90 16.09
N VAL A 55 -9.21 2.18 15.92
CA VAL A 55 -10.20 1.17 15.57
C VAL A 55 -9.92 0.79 14.12
N ILE A 56 -9.05 -0.21 13.94
CA ILE A 56 -9.13 -1.04 12.76
C ILE A 56 -10.46 -1.78 12.93
N PRO A 57 -11.46 -1.59 12.06
CA PRO A 57 -12.68 -2.37 12.18
C PRO A 57 -12.26 -3.85 12.17
N PRO A 58 -12.75 -4.65 13.15
CA PRO A 58 -12.51 -6.08 13.10
C PRO A 58 -13.03 -6.60 11.78
N PRO A 59 -12.41 -7.64 11.21
CA PRO A 59 -13.05 -8.38 10.13
C PRO A 59 -14.43 -8.78 10.65
N ASP A 60 -15.48 -8.43 9.91
CA ASP A 60 -16.84 -8.76 10.25
C ASP A 60 -16.87 -10.21 10.72
N GLU A 61 -17.20 -10.43 11.99
CA GLU A 61 -17.56 -11.76 12.51
C GLU A 61 -18.85 -12.14 11.80
N GLU A 62 -18.71 -12.83 10.67
CA GLU A 62 -19.81 -13.62 10.14
C GLU A 62 -20.16 -14.64 11.22
N ALA A 63 -21.37 -14.49 11.74
CA ALA A 63 -21.99 -15.37 12.70
C ALA A 63 -21.68 -16.83 12.33
N THR A 64 -21.05 -17.53 13.27
CA THR A 64 -20.92 -18.97 13.25
C THR A 64 -22.30 -19.56 13.50
N ASP A 65 -23.04 -19.82 12.42
CA ASP A 65 -24.16 -20.76 12.48
C ASP A 65 -23.58 -22.19 12.56
N ALA A 66 -23.85 -22.81 13.67
CA ALA A 66 -23.58 -24.20 13.89
C ALA A 66 -24.36 -25.09 12.89
N PRO A 67 -23.82 -26.26 12.49
CA PRO A 67 -24.50 -27.12 11.54
C PRO A 67 -25.68 -27.82 12.21
N GLU A 68 -26.88 -27.45 11.80
CA GLU A 68 -28.06 -28.30 12.05
C GLU A 68 -28.21 -29.38 10.98
N ALA A 69 -28.54 -30.57 11.44
CA ALA A 69 -28.55 -31.81 10.73
C ALA A 69 -29.64 -31.95 9.67
N PHE A 70 -29.25 -32.59 8.58
CA PHE A 70 -29.99 -33.46 7.65
C PHE A 70 -31.52 -33.39 7.58
N GLY A 71 -32.01 -33.07 6.37
CA GLY A 71 -33.25 -33.65 5.86
C GLY A 71 -34.12 -32.70 5.03
N GLY A 72 -34.16 -32.90 3.71
CA GLY A 72 -35.22 -32.33 2.84
C GLY A 72 -34.79 -32.20 1.39
N ALA A 73 -35.35 -33.06 0.54
CA ALA A 73 -35.11 -33.14 -0.88
C ALA A 73 -35.68 -31.91 -1.69
N PRO A 74 -35.29 -31.74 -2.96
CA PRO A 74 -35.28 -30.47 -3.67
C PRO A 74 -36.63 -30.17 -4.33
N THR A 75 -37.11 -28.96 -4.20
CA THR A 75 -38.09 -28.37 -5.13
C THR A 75 -37.36 -27.42 -6.08
N ALA A 76 -37.42 -27.76 -7.35
CA ALA A 76 -36.92 -26.95 -8.45
C ALA A 76 -37.79 -25.69 -8.60
N GLU A 77 -37.21 -24.53 -8.36
CA GLU A 77 -37.74 -23.27 -8.85
C GLU A 77 -36.69 -22.53 -9.68
N SER A 78 -37.17 -22.15 -10.83
CA SER A 78 -36.58 -21.55 -11.99
C SER A 78 -35.58 -20.43 -11.68
N GLU A 79 -34.30 -20.71 -11.83
CA GLU A 79 -33.25 -19.69 -11.89
C GLU A 79 -33.24 -19.04 -13.27
N SER A 80 -33.46 -17.75 -13.29
CA SER A 80 -33.14 -16.88 -14.39
C SER A 80 -31.61 -16.97 -14.66
N THR A 81 -31.25 -17.71 -15.67
CA THR A 81 -29.88 -17.78 -16.22
C THR A 81 -29.54 -16.45 -16.88
N GLY A 82 -28.98 -15.53 -16.09
CA GLY A 82 -28.09 -14.52 -16.63
C GLY A 82 -26.81 -15.24 -17.05
N GLU A 83 -26.55 -15.30 -18.36
CA GLU A 83 -25.28 -15.82 -18.90
C GLU A 83 -24.10 -15.16 -18.19
N PRO A 84 -23.13 -15.91 -17.63
CA PRO A 84 -21.90 -15.32 -17.16
C PRO A 84 -21.18 -14.76 -18.38
N ASP A 85 -20.96 -13.44 -18.38
CA ASP A 85 -20.12 -12.77 -19.37
C ASP A 85 -18.78 -13.53 -19.47
N GLY A 86 -18.54 -14.19 -20.60
CA GLY A 86 -17.42 -15.11 -20.82
C GLY A 86 -16.03 -14.47 -20.71
N ARG A 87 -15.96 -13.19 -20.31
CA ARG A 87 -14.72 -12.46 -20.00
C ARG A 87 -14.17 -12.70 -18.59
N ALA A 88 -14.95 -13.26 -17.67
CA ALA A 88 -14.52 -13.46 -16.29
C ALA A 88 -13.65 -14.69 -16.07
N ALA A 89 -13.59 -15.61 -17.04
CA ALA A 89 -12.89 -16.90 -16.91
C ALA A 89 -11.36 -16.79 -17.10
N ASP A 90 -10.87 -15.76 -17.82
CA ASP A 90 -9.45 -15.60 -18.18
C ASP A 90 -8.79 -14.38 -17.53
N GLU A 91 -9.49 -13.68 -16.63
CA GLU A 91 -9.00 -12.44 -16.00
C GLU A 91 -7.85 -12.74 -15.01
N THR A 92 -6.69 -12.16 -15.24
CA THR A 92 -5.56 -12.25 -14.29
C THR A 92 -5.86 -11.51 -12.98
N PRO A 93 -5.19 -11.87 -11.86
CA PRO A 93 -5.35 -11.15 -10.60
C PRO A 93 -5.05 -9.65 -10.71
N ALA A 94 -4.13 -9.25 -11.58
CA ALA A 94 -3.79 -7.86 -11.83
C ALA A 94 -4.93 -7.12 -12.56
N GLU A 95 -5.45 -7.70 -13.64
CA GLU A 95 -6.59 -7.13 -14.39
C GLU A 95 -7.82 -7.01 -13.50
N LYS A 96 -8.12 -8.05 -12.72
CA LYS A 96 -9.21 -8.02 -11.74
C LYS A 96 -9.05 -6.88 -10.74
N ARG A 97 -7.85 -6.70 -10.21
CA ARG A 97 -7.55 -5.60 -9.29
C ARG A 97 -7.79 -4.25 -9.96
N ASP A 98 -7.29 -4.04 -11.18
CA ASP A 98 -7.44 -2.78 -11.90
C ASP A 98 -8.90 -2.46 -12.23
N ARG A 99 -9.69 -3.46 -12.60
CA ARG A 99 -11.14 -3.33 -12.80
C ARG A 99 -11.83 -2.93 -11.49
N LEU A 100 -11.54 -3.62 -10.39
CA LEU A 100 -12.13 -3.30 -9.09
C LEU A 100 -11.77 -1.88 -8.62
N PHE A 101 -10.55 -1.41 -8.86
CA PHE A 101 -10.19 -0.01 -8.58
C PHE A 101 -10.97 0.98 -9.46
N ALA A 102 -11.20 0.65 -10.73
CA ALA A 102 -12.00 1.49 -11.61
C ALA A 102 -13.47 1.55 -11.16
N GLU A 103 -14.02 0.44 -10.67
CA GLU A 103 -15.35 0.37 -10.08
C GLU A 103 -15.42 1.15 -8.75
N LEU A 104 -14.47 0.93 -7.84
CA LEU A 104 -14.39 1.61 -6.53
C LEU A 104 -14.40 3.13 -6.67
N ARG A 105 -13.64 3.65 -7.63
CA ARG A 105 -13.56 5.09 -7.89
C ARG A 105 -14.89 5.73 -8.33
N LYS A 106 -15.76 4.95 -8.94
CA LYS A 106 -17.03 5.42 -9.49
C LYS A 106 -18.23 5.12 -8.60
N GLU A 107 -18.03 4.31 -7.55
CA GLU A 107 -19.16 3.85 -6.72
C GLU A 107 -19.48 4.88 -5.62
N PRO A 108 -20.65 5.54 -5.68
CA PRO A 108 -21.05 6.53 -4.69
C PRO A 108 -21.67 5.90 -3.43
N SER A 109 -22.17 4.67 -3.52
CA SER A 109 -22.79 3.99 -2.40
C SER A 109 -21.72 3.44 -1.45
N ASP A 110 -21.71 3.89 -0.21
CA ASP A 110 -20.78 3.45 0.83
C ASP A 110 -20.79 1.91 1.01
N SER A 111 -21.98 1.30 1.08
CA SER A 111 -22.07 -0.15 1.26
C SER A 111 -21.54 -0.95 0.07
N LYS A 112 -21.77 -0.49 -1.16
CA LYS A 112 -21.24 -1.13 -2.37
C LYS A 112 -19.73 -0.89 -2.48
N ALA A 113 -19.28 0.34 -2.23
CA ALA A 113 -17.86 0.68 -2.24
C ALA A 113 -17.08 -0.19 -1.23
N ARG A 114 -17.60 -0.41 -0.01
CA ARG A 114 -17.00 -1.33 0.97
C ARG A 114 -16.88 -2.76 0.44
N ARG A 115 -17.89 -3.30 -0.24
CA ARG A 115 -17.81 -4.66 -0.83
C ARG A 115 -16.71 -4.74 -1.90
N ILE A 116 -16.60 -3.72 -2.75
CA ILE A 116 -15.52 -3.65 -3.76
C ILE A 116 -14.16 -3.55 -3.07
N ALA A 117 -14.02 -2.67 -2.08
CA ALA A 117 -12.80 -2.51 -1.29
C ALA A 117 -12.37 -3.82 -0.63
N SER A 118 -13.30 -4.53 0.03
CA SER A 118 -13.02 -5.86 0.61
C SER A 118 -12.57 -6.88 -0.42
N SER A 119 -13.05 -6.76 -1.67
CA SER A 119 -12.58 -7.64 -2.76
C SER A 119 -11.14 -7.33 -3.16
N ILE A 120 -10.74 -6.05 -3.19
CA ILE A 120 -9.36 -5.61 -3.43
C ILE A 120 -8.45 -6.07 -2.28
N GLU A 121 -8.88 -5.87 -1.04
CA GLU A 121 -8.13 -6.30 0.15
C GLU A 121 -7.89 -7.82 0.17
N ARG A 122 -8.89 -8.61 -0.26
CA ARG A 122 -8.70 -10.06 -0.42
C ARG A 122 -7.64 -10.40 -1.46
N LEU A 123 -7.53 -9.61 -2.55
CA LEU A 123 -6.45 -9.78 -3.52
C LEU A 123 -5.09 -9.40 -2.93
N TRP A 124 -5.01 -8.32 -2.17
CA TRP A 124 -3.78 -7.91 -1.50
C TRP A 124 -3.31 -8.93 -0.45
N ARG A 125 -4.24 -9.60 0.25
CA ARG A 125 -3.89 -10.64 1.24
C ARG A 125 -3.32 -11.92 0.67
N LYS A 126 -3.32 -12.09 -0.65
CA LYS A 126 -2.74 -13.25 -1.33
C LYS A 126 -1.37 -12.90 -1.88
N SER A 127 -0.32 -13.44 -1.27
CA SER A 127 1.05 -13.27 -1.76
C SER A 127 1.36 -14.13 -2.99
N GLY A 128 0.60 -15.21 -3.20
CA GLY A 128 0.91 -16.25 -4.18
C GLY A 128 1.78 -17.38 -3.61
N SER A 129 2.24 -17.26 -2.37
CA SER A 129 3.01 -18.26 -1.64
C SER A 129 2.26 -18.71 -0.39
N ALA A 130 1.89 -19.98 -0.31
CA ALA A 130 1.22 -20.52 0.88
C ALA A 130 2.03 -20.33 2.17
N THR A 131 3.36 -20.35 2.09
CA THR A 131 4.24 -20.11 3.24
C THR A 131 4.14 -18.67 3.69
N VAL A 132 4.20 -17.71 2.77
CA VAL A 132 4.07 -16.27 3.10
C VAL A 132 2.68 -15.98 3.64
N ASP A 133 1.63 -16.53 3.01
CA ASP A 133 0.24 -16.36 3.47
C ASP A 133 0.06 -16.91 4.91
N LEU A 134 0.68 -18.05 5.26
CA LEU A 134 0.68 -18.58 6.62
C LEU A 134 1.43 -17.67 7.61
N LEU A 135 2.58 -17.12 7.20
CA LEU A 135 3.30 -16.15 8.04
C LEU A 135 2.44 -14.90 8.29
N MET A 136 1.75 -14.40 7.27
CA MET A 136 0.86 -13.25 7.41
C MET A 136 -0.31 -13.52 8.35
N LEU A 137 -0.88 -14.73 8.33
CA LEU A 137 -1.90 -15.14 9.29
C LEU A 137 -1.36 -15.13 10.72
N ARG A 138 -0.20 -15.75 10.96
CA ARG A 138 0.45 -15.76 12.28
C ARG A 138 0.82 -14.35 12.76
N ALA A 139 1.26 -13.48 11.86
CA ALA A 139 1.52 -12.08 12.18
C ALA A 139 0.24 -11.38 12.64
N ALA A 140 -0.89 -11.59 11.95
CA ALA A 140 -2.17 -11.02 12.33
C ALA A 140 -2.64 -11.52 13.72
N GLU A 141 -2.51 -12.81 14.02
CA GLU A 141 -2.80 -13.40 15.33
C GLU A 141 -1.91 -12.77 16.42
N ALA A 142 -0.60 -12.69 16.19
CA ALA A 142 0.32 -12.08 17.15
C ALA A 142 0.01 -10.59 17.40
N MET A 143 -0.35 -9.84 16.35
CA MET A 143 -0.80 -8.45 16.47
C MET A 143 -2.09 -8.31 17.28
N ALA A 144 -3.07 -9.18 17.03
CA ALA A 144 -4.34 -9.19 17.78
C ALA A 144 -4.12 -9.50 19.28
N GLU A 145 -3.16 -10.35 19.59
CA GLU A 145 -2.76 -10.69 20.96
C GLU A 145 -1.75 -9.68 21.56
N GLN A 146 -1.43 -8.59 20.86
CA GLN A 146 -0.44 -7.58 21.27
C GLN A 146 0.97 -8.13 21.51
N LYS A 147 1.30 -9.28 20.94
CA LYS A 147 2.62 -9.90 20.96
C LYS A 147 3.53 -9.27 19.91
N ASN A 148 3.83 -7.99 20.08
CA ASN A 148 4.47 -7.15 19.06
C ASN A 148 5.82 -7.72 18.58
N THR A 149 6.67 -8.22 19.47
CA THR A 149 7.96 -8.82 19.10
C THR A 149 7.78 -10.02 18.17
N ALA A 150 6.89 -10.94 18.53
CA ALA A 150 6.61 -12.11 17.68
C ALA A 150 6.00 -11.70 16.33
N ALA A 151 5.14 -10.66 16.31
CA ALA A 151 4.59 -10.13 15.08
C ALA A 151 5.68 -9.56 14.16
N PHE A 152 6.65 -8.79 14.71
CA PHE A 152 7.80 -8.30 13.94
C PHE A 152 8.63 -9.45 13.37
N ASP A 153 8.98 -10.44 14.19
CA ASP A 153 9.80 -11.59 13.75
C ASP A 153 9.16 -12.32 12.57
N VAL A 154 7.84 -12.53 12.64
CA VAL A 154 7.09 -13.23 11.58
C VAL A 154 6.95 -12.37 10.32
N LEU A 155 6.71 -11.05 10.46
CA LEU A 155 6.65 -10.12 9.33
C LEU A 155 8.02 -9.99 8.64
N ASP A 156 9.09 -9.93 9.40
CA ASP A 156 10.45 -9.90 8.86
C ASP A 156 10.77 -11.17 8.07
N GLN A 157 10.36 -12.35 8.57
CA GLN A 157 10.49 -13.60 7.81
C GLN A 157 9.67 -13.58 6.52
N ALA A 158 8.43 -13.06 6.54
CA ALA A 158 7.61 -12.93 5.34
C ALA A 158 8.28 -12.02 4.30
N LEU A 159 8.88 -10.91 4.73
CA LEU A 159 9.59 -9.95 3.87
C LEU A 159 10.93 -10.47 3.35
N VAL A 160 11.60 -11.37 4.08
CA VAL A 160 12.79 -12.10 3.57
C VAL A 160 12.41 -13.06 2.46
N LEU A 161 11.27 -13.76 2.59
CA LEU A 161 10.79 -14.71 1.57
C LEU A 161 10.19 -14.01 0.35
N ASP A 162 9.48 -12.91 0.55
CA ASP A 162 8.88 -12.12 -0.53
C ASP A 162 9.00 -10.61 -0.24
N PRO A 163 10.12 -10.00 -0.61
CA PRO A 163 10.31 -8.56 -0.46
C PRO A 163 9.42 -7.73 -1.39
N GLY A 164 8.80 -8.37 -2.40
CA GLY A 164 7.84 -7.76 -3.33
C GLY A 164 6.43 -7.62 -2.77
N TYR A 165 6.12 -8.29 -1.68
CA TYR A 165 4.76 -8.35 -1.15
C TYR A 165 4.36 -7.10 -0.37
N ALA A 166 3.59 -6.22 -1.00
CA ALA A 166 3.21 -4.91 -0.46
C ALA A 166 2.47 -5.00 0.89
N GLU A 167 1.59 -6.00 1.07
CA GLU A 167 0.79 -6.14 2.29
C GLU A 167 1.65 -6.48 3.52
N ALA A 168 2.78 -7.20 3.37
CA ALA A 168 3.68 -7.46 4.47
C ALA A 168 4.36 -6.17 4.96
N TRP A 169 4.80 -5.32 4.04
CA TRP A 169 5.30 -3.98 4.35
C TRP A 169 4.24 -3.13 5.05
N ASN A 170 3.01 -3.11 4.54
CA ASN A 170 1.89 -2.38 5.14
C ASN A 170 1.58 -2.85 6.57
N ARG A 171 1.57 -4.15 6.83
CA ARG A 171 1.35 -4.67 8.18
C ARG A 171 2.47 -4.32 9.14
N ARG A 172 3.72 -4.38 8.69
CA ARG A 172 4.84 -3.96 9.52
C ARG A 172 4.81 -2.45 9.77
N ALA A 173 4.41 -1.65 8.78
CA ALA A 173 4.17 -0.22 8.96
C ALA A 173 3.11 0.05 10.03
N THR A 174 1.99 -0.68 9.99
CA THR A 174 0.92 -0.56 10.99
C THR A 174 1.43 -0.92 12.39
N LEU A 175 2.21 -2.00 12.52
CA LEU A 175 2.78 -2.39 13.80
C LEU A 175 3.79 -1.35 14.33
N ASN A 176 4.65 -0.81 13.46
CA ASN A 176 5.56 0.29 13.80
C ASN A 176 4.78 1.56 14.22
N PHE A 177 3.66 1.85 13.57
CA PHE A 177 2.80 2.98 13.94
C PHE A 177 2.22 2.81 15.34
N THR A 178 1.63 1.65 15.63
CA THR A 178 1.00 1.37 16.93
C THR A 178 1.99 1.32 18.09
N THR A 179 3.24 0.97 17.81
CA THR A 179 4.34 0.98 18.80
C THR A 179 5.07 2.33 18.91
N GLY A 180 4.58 3.38 18.22
CA GLY A 180 5.17 4.71 18.24
C GLY A 180 6.45 4.87 17.41
N ALA A 181 6.89 3.85 16.69
CA ALA A 181 8.08 3.88 15.86
C ALA A 181 7.81 4.53 14.48
N TRP A 182 7.32 5.77 14.47
CA TRP A 182 6.80 6.44 13.28
C TRP A 182 7.80 6.55 12.13
N GLY A 183 9.09 6.74 12.42
CA GLY A 183 10.12 6.76 11.38
C GLY A 183 10.24 5.42 10.64
N LYS A 184 10.17 4.29 11.38
CA LYS A 184 10.15 2.96 10.78
C LYS A 184 8.85 2.71 10.01
N SER A 185 7.72 3.17 10.56
CA SER A 185 6.43 3.10 9.88
C SER A 185 6.47 3.81 8.54
N LEU A 186 7.02 5.03 8.48
CA LEU A 186 7.17 5.78 7.22
C LEU A 186 8.01 5.04 6.18
N ALA A 187 9.14 4.45 6.59
CA ALA A 187 9.98 3.67 5.69
C ALA A 187 9.23 2.45 5.12
N ASP A 188 8.44 1.77 5.94
CA ASP A 188 7.62 0.63 5.49
C ASP A 188 6.44 1.06 4.61
N ILE A 189 5.82 2.21 4.90
CA ILE A 189 4.79 2.82 4.05
C ILE A 189 5.37 3.15 2.66
N GLU A 190 6.56 3.71 2.60
CA GLU A 190 7.25 4.00 1.34
C GLU A 190 7.43 2.72 0.51
N GLN A 191 7.89 1.63 1.15
CA GLN A 191 8.01 0.32 0.50
C GLN A 191 6.66 -0.21 0.01
N THR A 192 5.59 -0.01 0.78
CA THR A 192 4.24 -0.40 0.38
C THR A 192 3.79 0.37 -0.86
N LEU A 193 3.92 1.70 -0.83
CA LEU A 193 3.45 2.58 -1.91
C LEU A 193 4.31 2.49 -3.18
N ALA A 194 5.57 2.10 -3.07
CA ALA A 194 6.42 1.78 -4.23
C ALA A 194 5.92 0.54 -5.00
N ARG A 195 5.25 -0.41 -4.32
CA ARG A 195 4.72 -1.66 -4.89
C ARG A 195 3.26 -1.55 -5.31
N GLU A 196 2.44 -0.88 -4.50
CA GLU A 196 1.04 -0.59 -4.78
C GLU A 196 0.73 0.88 -4.43
N PRO A 197 0.87 1.79 -5.38
CA PRO A 197 0.63 3.22 -5.16
C PRO A 197 -0.79 3.58 -4.74
N ARG A 198 -1.75 2.67 -4.99
CA ARG A 198 -3.17 2.82 -4.65
C ARG A 198 -3.53 2.18 -3.30
N HIS A 199 -2.54 1.78 -2.50
CA HIS A 199 -2.79 1.14 -1.21
C HIS A 199 -3.33 2.16 -0.21
N TRP A 200 -4.66 2.32 -0.12
CA TRP A 200 -5.30 3.34 0.71
C TRP A 200 -4.98 3.21 2.20
N GLY A 201 -4.76 1.98 2.73
CA GLY A 201 -4.33 1.78 4.12
C GLY A 201 -2.98 2.43 4.40
N ALA A 202 -2.01 2.24 3.49
CA ALA A 202 -0.69 2.87 3.61
C ALA A 202 -0.77 4.40 3.45
N LEU A 203 -1.58 4.91 2.51
CA LEU A 203 -1.84 6.35 2.37
C LEU A 203 -2.49 6.94 3.62
N MET A 204 -3.45 6.23 4.23
CA MET A 204 -4.07 6.64 5.50
C MET A 204 -3.03 6.71 6.63
N GLY A 205 -2.20 5.69 6.78
CA GLY A 205 -1.11 5.67 7.75
C GLY A 205 -0.14 6.84 7.58
N LEU A 206 0.24 7.14 6.32
CA LEU A 206 1.07 8.29 6.00
C LEU A 206 0.41 9.60 6.42
N ALA A 207 -0.86 9.80 6.04
CA ALA A 207 -1.60 11.02 6.38
C ALA A 207 -1.70 11.22 7.90
N MET A 208 -1.97 10.15 8.65
CA MET A 208 -2.04 10.20 10.11
C MET A 208 -0.70 10.56 10.76
N ILE A 209 0.42 10.04 10.25
CA ILE A 209 1.75 10.41 10.75
C ILE A 209 2.07 11.88 10.43
N LEU A 210 1.77 12.32 9.21
CA LEU A 210 1.97 13.72 8.81
C LEU A 210 1.16 14.68 9.69
N GLU A 211 -0.09 14.33 9.98
CA GLU A 211 -0.95 15.12 10.87
C GLU A 211 -0.37 15.19 12.29
N ARG A 212 0.01 14.05 12.88
CA ARG A 212 0.63 13.98 14.21
C ARG A 212 1.95 14.74 14.31
N THR A 213 2.69 14.83 13.23
CA THR A 213 3.94 15.59 13.17
C THR A 213 3.74 17.07 12.79
N GLY A 214 2.50 17.55 12.79
CA GLY A 214 2.16 18.97 12.52
C GLY A 214 2.21 19.36 11.03
N ARG A 215 2.44 18.41 10.13
CA ARG A 215 2.52 18.66 8.68
C ARG A 215 1.14 18.58 8.03
N LYS A 216 0.22 19.42 8.51
CA LYS A 216 -1.21 19.37 8.20
C LYS A 216 -1.51 19.54 6.72
N ASP A 217 -0.80 20.43 6.02
CA ASP A 217 -0.95 20.60 4.55
C ASP A 217 -0.69 19.30 3.81
N LYS A 218 0.42 18.62 4.16
CA LYS A 218 0.79 17.34 3.55
C LYS A 218 -0.14 16.20 3.96
N ALA A 219 -0.66 16.24 5.18
CA ALA A 219 -1.68 15.29 5.63
C ALA A 219 -2.95 15.44 4.79
N LEU A 220 -3.46 16.68 4.60
CA LEU A 220 -4.61 16.97 3.76
C LEU A 220 -4.40 16.48 2.32
N GLU A 221 -3.26 16.83 1.70
CA GLU A 221 -2.89 16.35 0.36
C GLU A 221 -2.95 14.82 0.29
N THR A 222 -2.45 14.14 1.32
CA THR A 222 -2.42 12.67 1.36
C THR A 222 -3.81 12.08 1.55
N TYR A 223 -4.67 12.66 2.40
CA TYR A 223 -6.08 12.25 2.51
C TYR A 223 -6.82 12.44 1.19
N LEU A 224 -6.57 13.52 0.46
CA LEU A 224 -7.16 13.71 -0.88
C LEU A 224 -6.69 12.64 -1.87
N ARG A 225 -5.43 12.17 -1.77
CA ARG A 225 -4.94 11.02 -2.55
C ARG A 225 -5.69 9.73 -2.18
N VAL A 226 -5.99 9.51 -0.90
CA VAL A 226 -6.85 8.38 -0.48
C VAL A 226 -8.21 8.47 -1.17
N LEU A 227 -8.84 9.66 -1.14
CA LEU A 227 -10.15 9.88 -1.74
C LEU A 227 -10.15 9.80 -3.27
N ALA A 228 -9.02 10.06 -3.93
CA ALA A 228 -8.88 9.82 -5.36
C ALA A 228 -8.92 8.32 -5.73
N VAL A 229 -8.56 7.44 -4.79
CA VAL A 229 -8.61 5.98 -4.95
C VAL A 229 -9.94 5.41 -4.46
N TYR A 230 -10.37 5.84 -3.28
CA TYR A 230 -11.58 5.35 -2.58
C TYR A 230 -12.42 6.55 -2.11
N PRO A 231 -13.23 7.16 -3.01
CA PRO A 231 -14.00 8.37 -2.69
C PRO A 231 -14.97 8.22 -1.53
N ALA A 232 -15.60 7.05 -1.39
CA ALA A 232 -16.58 6.77 -0.34
C ALA A 232 -15.96 6.43 1.03
N LEU A 233 -14.63 6.50 1.20
CA LEU A 233 -13.99 6.20 2.48
C LEU A 233 -14.25 7.33 3.49
N LYS A 234 -15.22 7.10 4.38
CA LYS A 234 -15.74 8.11 5.30
C LYS A 234 -14.66 8.68 6.22
N SER A 235 -13.77 7.84 6.77
CA SER A 235 -12.68 8.30 7.63
C SER A 235 -11.72 9.29 6.94
N ALA A 236 -11.46 9.09 5.65
CA ALA A 236 -10.66 10.03 4.86
C ALA A 236 -11.44 11.32 4.55
N GLN A 237 -12.75 11.22 4.26
CA GLN A 237 -13.60 12.40 4.06
C GLN A 237 -13.65 13.27 5.32
N ASP A 238 -13.90 12.66 6.47
CA ASP A 238 -14.00 13.36 7.75
C ASP A 238 -12.65 14.03 8.12
N ALA A 239 -11.53 13.32 7.92
CA ALA A 239 -10.19 13.86 8.19
C ALA A 239 -9.84 15.01 7.23
N ALA A 240 -10.10 14.86 5.94
CA ALA A 240 -9.84 15.89 4.94
C ALA A 240 -10.72 17.14 5.19
N GLY A 241 -12.00 16.96 5.51
CA GLY A 241 -12.93 18.03 5.85
C GLY A 241 -12.43 18.83 7.05
N ARG A 242 -12.13 18.16 8.16
CA ARG A 242 -11.61 18.77 9.38
C ARG A 242 -10.31 19.54 9.14
N LEU A 243 -9.33 18.96 8.45
CA LEU A 243 -8.07 19.63 8.15
C LEU A 243 -8.25 20.82 7.19
N SER A 244 -9.17 20.71 6.23
CA SER A 244 -9.48 21.81 5.32
C SER A 244 -10.04 23.02 6.06
N GLU A 245 -10.98 22.81 7.00
CA GLU A 245 -11.52 23.88 7.85
C GLU A 245 -10.44 24.49 8.74
N GLU A 246 -9.58 23.67 9.32
CA GLU A 246 -8.51 24.12 10.21
C GLU A 246 -7.45 24.96 9.48
N LEU A 247 -7.10 24.61 8.24
CA LEU A 247 -6.09 25.30 7.45
C LEU A 247 -6.61 26.62 6.83
N VAL A 248 -7.90 26.69 6.53
CA VAL A 248 -8.51 27.94 6.00
C VAL A 248 -8.68 28.98 7.10
N GLY A 249 -8.77 28.54 8.37
CA GLY A 249 -9.06 29.42 9.51
C GLY A 249 -10.53 29.87 9.56
N PRO A 250 -10.96 30.48 10.67
CA PRO A 250 -12.31 31.05 10.74
C PRO A 250 -12.44 32.18 9.71
N ALA A 251 -13.49 32.12 8.91
CA ALA A 251 -13.86 33.23 8.02
C ALA A 251 -14.05 34.48 8.87
N ILE A 252 -13.25 35.52 8.61
CA ILE A 252 -13.30 36.82 9.30
C ILE A 252 -14.52 37.57 8.79
#